data_6beb84552a71fef490e97a4d758e4ab5
#
_entry.id   6beb84552a71fef490e97a4d758e4ab5
#
_cell.length_a   1.000
_cell.length_b   1.000
_cell.length_c   1.000
_cell.angle_alpha   90.00
_cell.angle_beta   90.00
_cell.angle_gamma   90.00
#
_symmetry.space_group_name_H-M   'P 1'
#
loop_
_entity.id
_entity.type
_entity.pdbx_description
1 polymer ?
#
loop_
_entity_poly.entity_id
_entity_poly.type
_entity_poly.pdbx_seq_one_letter_code
_entity_poly.pdbx_strand_id
1 'polypeptide(L)'
;PFFDRRGACPYHARAMGNPLRVRRPIAELAAKGQVIEIAEKIGNFERLAGIVEADLATLDPDKIPHDWRDSMVTGWLEFGFADAQKQVVSLVGELAVTLDAVCQRCLEPFRLSLATGLRLLPTTVEQGVSAGNDFEPWELEDERVCPAEIVEEVLIMAMPLSAMHENSAACKGYEPADEEAQQTTRPFAALKAQLDQDK
;
A
#
# COMPACT_ATOMS: atom_id res chain seq x y z
N PRO A 1 3.89 -9.68 13.85
CA PRO A 1 3.15 -9.44 15.06
C PRO A 1 3.96 -8.52 15.98
N PHE A 2 3.94 -7.21 15.71
CA PHE A 2 4.59 -6.18 16.53
C PHE A 2 3.59 -5.08 16.81
N PHE A 3 2.51 -5.44 17.52
CA PHE A 3 1.70 -4.42 18.16
C PHE A 3 2.19 -4.29 19.60
N ASP A 4 2.77 -3.13 19.94
CA ASP A 4 2.95 -2.77 21.35
C ASP A 4 1.56 -2.57 21.95
N ARG A 5 1.17 -3.49 22.85
CA ARG A 5 -0.12 -3.49 23.57
C ARG A 5 -0.39 -2.24 24.45
N ARG A 6 0.43 -1.19 24.34
CA ARG A 6 0.34 0.03 25.15
C ARG A 6 -0.33 1.20 24.44
N GLY A 7 -0.95 1.01 23.26
CA GLY A 7 -1.80 2.03 22.63
C GLY A 7 -1.10 3.31 22.20
N ALA A 8 0.23 3.34 22.15
CA ALA A 8 0.98 4.46 21.62
C ALA A 8 1.17 4.27 20.10
N CYS A 9 0.75 5.27 19.33
CA CYS A 9 1.10 5.32 17.90
C CYS A 9 2.63 5.34 17.79
N PRO A 10 3.28 4.44 17.01
CA PRO A 10 4.74 4.36 16.88
C PRO A 10 5.38 5.70 16.46
N TYR A 11 4.59 6.57 15.86
CA TYR A 11 5.01 7.91 15.43
C TYR A 11 4.94 9.00 16.51
N HIS A 12 4.50 8.67 17.74
CA HIS A 12 4.28 9.65 18.82
C HIS A 12 5.55 10.40 19.25
N ALA A 13 6.72 9.86 19.00
CA ALA A 13 7.99 10.43 19.49
C ALA A 13 8.51 11.62 18.67
N ARG A 14 7.96 11.93 17.50
CA ARG A 14 8.52 12.92 16.57
C ARG A 14 7.71 14.18 16.32
N ALA A 15 6.46 14.31 16.80
CA ALA A 15 5.65 15.47 16.42
C ALA A 15 4.60 15.87 17.45
N MET A 16 4.99 16.64 18.45
CA MET A 16 4.04 17.49 19.16
C MET A 16 3.52 18.54 18.16
N GLY A 17 2.31 18.27 17.58
CA GLY A 17 1.63 19.22 16.69
C GLY A 17 1.24 18.74 15.30
N ASN A 18 1.80 17.62 14.77
CA ASN A 18 1.43 17.12 13.45
C ASN A 18 0.13 16.28 13.55
N PRO A 19 -1.01 16.74 12.94
CA PRO A 19 -2.29 16.03 13.01
C PRO A 19 -2.26 14.62 12.43
N LEU A 20 -1.33 14.36 11.50
CA LEU A 20 -1.12 13.06 10.88
C LEU A 20 -0.69 11.99 11.87
N ARG A 21 0.02 12.39 12.97
CA ARG A 21 0.68 11.47 13.91
C ARG A 21 0.02 11.37 15.28
N VAL A 22 -1.11 12.02 15.44
CA VAL A 22 -1.86 12.01 16.70
C VAL A 22 -3.01 11.02 16.60
N ARG A 23 -3.03 10.02 17.50
CA ARG A 23 -4.14 9.06 17.59
C ARG A 23 -5.38 9.73 18.18
N ARG A 24 -6.50 9.74 17.46
CA ARG A 24 -7.76 10.38 17.82
C ARG A 24 -8.94 9.46 17.56
N PRO A 25 -10.06 9.65 18.31
CA PRO A 25 -11.30 8.95 17.98
C PRO A 25 -11.75 9.31 16.56
N ILE A 26 -12.04 8.29 15.75
CA ILE A 26 -12.42 8.50 14.35
C ILE A 26 -13.72 9.29 14.23
N ALA A 27 -14.67 9.06 15.15
CA ALA A 27 -15.92 9.80 15.24
C ALA A 27 -15.70 11.31 15.49
N GLU A 28 -14.67 11.68 16.27
CA GLU A 28 -14.31 13.09 16.49
C GLU A 28 -13.77 13.74 15.22
N LEU A 29 -12.94 13.03 14.46
CA LEU A 29 -12.40 13.49 13.17
C LEU A 29 -13.54 13.70 12.17
N ALA A 30 -14.46 12.73 12.07
CA ALA A 30 -15.63 12.80 11.19
C ALA A 30 -16.60 13.93 11.57
N ALA A 31 -16.89 14.10 12.88
CA ALA A 31 -17.77 15.15 13.36
C ALA A 31 -17.26 16.57 13.03
N LYS A 32 -15.94 16.73 12.93
CA LYS A 32 -15.27 17.98 12.55
C LYS A 32 -15.12 18.16 11.04
N GLY A 33 -15.40 17.13 10.23
CA GLY A 33 -15.09 17.15 8.81
C GLY A 33 -13.58 17.37 8.60
N GLN A 34 -12.75 16.67 9.37
CA GLN A 34 -11.31 16.93 9.39
C GLN A 34 -10.68 16.55 8.06
N VAL A 35 -10.03 17.51 7.41
CA VAL A 35 -9.14 17.26 6.28
C VAL A 35 -7.69 17.33 6.76
N ILE A 36 -6.88 16.35 6.38
CA ILE A 36 -5.46 16.28 6.69
C ILE A 36 -4.69 16.23 5.39
N GLU A 37 -3.94 17.26 5.10
CA GLU A 37 -2.99 17.28 3.99
C GLU A 37 -1.72 16.52 4.36
N ILE A 38 -1.19 15.77 3.41
CA ILE A 38 -0.04 14.88 3.58
C ILE A 38 1.10 15.38 2.71
N ALA A 39 2.23 15.67 3.35
CA ALA A 39 3.49 16.00 2.72
C ALA A 39 4.62 15.52 3.63
N GLU A 40 4.92 14.22 3.57
CA GLU A 40 5.84 13.56 4.48
C GLU A 40 6.84 12.69 3.70
N LYS A 41 8.07 12.56 4.21
CA LYS A 41 9.08 11.68 3.63
C LYS A 41 8.75 10.21 3.90
N ILE A 42 9.09 9.32 2.96
CA ILE A 42 8.96 7.86 3.13
C ILE A 42 9.67 7.39 4.40
N GLY A 43 10.86 7.90 4.67
CA GLY A 43 11.63 7.56 5.87
C GLY A 43 10.89 7.79 7.19
N ASN A 44 9.79 8.52 7.16
CA ASN A 44 8.92 8.73 8.32
C ASN A 44 7.83 7.65 8.48
N PHE A 45 7.66 6.74 7.53
CA PHE A 45 6.73 5.61 7.56
C PHE A 45 7.53 4.31 7.73
N GLU A 46 7.55 3.77 8.95
CA GLU A 46 8.50 2.69 9.32
C GLU A 46 8.28 1.40 8.55
N ARG A 47 7.03 0.97 8.37
CA ARG A 47 6.69 -0.27 7.66
C ARG A 47 6.97 -0.12 6.16
N LEU A 48 6.48 0.98 5.57
CA LEU A 48 6.69 1.27 4.15
C LEU A 48 8.20 1.41 3.84
N ALA A 49 8.93 2.17 4.65
CA ALA A 49 10.38 2.32 4.52
C ALA A 49 11.10 0.97 4.66
N GLY A 50 10.68 0.12 5.61
CA GLY A 50 11.24 -1.22 5.79
C GLY A 50 11.03 -2.13 4.58
N ILE A 51 9.87 -2.05 3.91
CA ILE A 51 9.60 -2.82 2.69
C ILE A 51 10.50 -2.35 1.54
N VAL A 52 10.59 -1.02 1.33
CA VAL A 52 11.45 -0.45 0.29
C VAL A 52 12.92 -0.79 0.55
N GLU A 53 13.37 -0.69 1.81
CA GLU A 53 14.74 -1.06 2.20
C GLU A 53 15.06 -2.52 1.93
N ALA A 54 14.13 -3.42 2.25
CA ALA A 54 14.29 -4.86 2.02
C ALA A 54 14.36 -5.18 0.52
N ASP A 55 13.56 -4.51 -0.32
CA ASP A 55 13.62 -4.66 -1.77
C ASP A 55 14.96 -4.16 -2.32
N LEU A 56 15.37 -2.94 -1.96
CA LEU A 56 16.64 -2.34 -2.40
C LEU A 56 17.88 -3.09 -1.90
N ALA A 57 17.80 -3.76 -0.75
CA ALA A 57 18.90 -4.57 -0.22
C ALA A 57 19.28 -5.77 -1.09
N THR A 58 18.44 -6.11 -2.08
CA THR A 58 18.74 -7.16 -3.08
C THR A 58 19.71 -6.68 -4.18
N LEU A 59 19.94 -5.37 -4.28
CA LEU A 59 20.86 -4.77 -5.24
C LEU A 59 22.31 -4.80 -4.75
N ASP A 60 23.25 -4.65 -5.69
CA ASP A 60 24.61 -4.29 -5.35
C ASP A 60 24.63 -2.94 -4.59
N PRO A 61 25.45 -2.79 -3.53
CA PRO A 61 25.47 -1.57 -2.71
C PRO A 61 25.67 -0.28 -3.50
N ASP A 62 26.45 -0.32 -4.59
CA ASP A 62 26.73 0.84 -5.45
C ASP A 62 25.53 1.26 -6.32
N LYS A 63 24.51 0.40 -6.44
CA LYS A 63 23.28 0.66 -7.20
C LYS A 63 22.13 1.17 -6.35
N ILE A 64 22.26 1.13 -5.03
CA ILE A 64 21.20 1.58 -4.12
C ILE A 64 21.09 3.10 -4.19
N PRO A 65 19.93 3.67 -4.55
CA PRO A 65 19.74 5.13 -4.50
C PRO A 65 19.93 5.66 -3.08
N HIS A 66 20.76 6.69 -2.91
CA HIS A 66 21.09 7.20 -1.57
C HIS A 66 19.98 8.02 -0.92
N ASP A 67 19.11 8.61 -1.74
CA ASP A 67 18.05 9.55 -1.34
C ASP A 67 16.64 8.94 -1.32
N TRP A 68 16.52 7.63 -1.45
CA TRP A 68 15.22 6.94 -1.52
C TRP A 68 14.30 7.25 -0.31
N ARG A 69 14.89 7.48 0.89
CA ARG A 69 14.14 7.83 2.10
C ARG A 69 13.55 9.24 2.07
N ASP A 70 14.05 10.10 1.18
CA ASP A 70 13.61 11.48 1.03
C ASP A 70 12.45 11.65 0.06
N SER A 71 12.05 10.58 -0.64
CA SER A 71 10.87 10.58 -1.49
C SER A 71 9.62 11.01 -0.72
N MET A 72 8.84 11.92 -1.33
CA MET A 72 7.69 12.53 -0.66
C MET A 72 6.41 11.75 -0.92
N VAL A 73 5.75 11.39 0.16
CA VAL A 73 4.35 10.97 0.16
C VAL A 73 3.50 12.23 0.20
N THR A 74 2.62 12.38 -0.77
CA THR A 74 1.72 13.53 -0.90
C THR A 74 0.28 13.07 -1.03
N GLY A 75 -0.67 13.91 -0.63
CA GLY A 75 -2.09 13.61 -0.75
C GLY A 75 -2.92 14.26 0.32
N TRP A 76 -4.10 13.71 0.55
CA TRP A 76 -5.03 14.17 1.57
C TRP A 76 -5.93 13.06 2.07
N LEU A 77 -6.43 13.20 3.30
CA LEU A 77 -7.45 12.38 3.92
C LEU A 77 -8.58 13.28 4.42
N GLU A 78 -9.83 12.95 4.13
CA GLU A 78 -11.02 13.61 4.63
C GLU A 78 -11.87 12.63 5.44
N PHE A 79 -12.14 12.98 6.68
CA PHE A 79 -13.01 12.24 7.59
C PHE A 79 -14.39 12.87 7.57
N GLY A 80 -15.42 12.07 7.34
CA GLY A 80 -16.80 12.54 7.22
C GLY A 80 -17.80 11.44 7.54
N PHE A 81 -19.01 11.57 6.99
CA PHE A 81 -20.07 10.58 7.15
C PHE A 81 -20.60 10.19 5.77
N ALA A 82 -20.88 8.91 5.60
CA ALA A 82 -21.45 8.36 4.38
C ALA A 82 -22.97 8.53 4.32
N ASP A 83 -23.61 8.79 5.48
CA ASP A 83 -25.06 8.92 5.60
C ASP A 83 -25.48 10.31 6.12
N ALA A 84 -26.71 10.73 5.76
CA ALA A 84 -27.27 12.00 6.17
C ALA A 84 -27.56 12.06 7.68
N GLN A 85 -27.74 10.91 8.33
CA GLN A 85 -27.99 10.78 9.77
C GLN A 85 -26.72 10.86 10.60
N LYS A 86 -25.54 10.90 9.96
CA LYS A 86 -24.21 10.95 10.59
C LYS A 86 -23.95 9.77 11.54
N GLN A 87 -24.36 8.59 11.15
CA GLN A 87 -24.17 7.35 11.90
C GLN A 87 -23.01 6.52 11.35
N VAL A 88 -22.78 6.61 10.04
CA VAL A 88 -21.74 5.84 9.34
C VAL A 88 -20.56 6.75 9.00
N VAL A 89 -19.46 6.57 9.74
CA VAL A 89 -18.22 7.30 9.47
C VAL A 89 -17.66 6.86 8.11
N SER A 90 -17.15 7.83 7.36
CA SER A 90 -16.46 7.60 6.09
C SER A 90 -15.09 8.26 6.08
N LEU A 91 -14.17 7.65 5.34
CA LEU A 91 -12.85 8.18 5.07
C LEU A 91 -12.63 8.15 3.56
N VAL A 92 -12.32 9.31 3.01
CA VAL A 92 -12.01 9.48 1.59
C VAL A 92 -10.64 10.13 1.46
N GLY A 93 -9.90 9.81 0.42
CA GLY A 93 -8.61 10.44 0.21
C GLY A 93 -7.94 10.02 -1.09
N GLU A 94 -6.85 10.70 -1.38
CA GLU A 94 -5.95 10.38 -2.48
C GLU A 94 -4.51 10.47 -1.98
N LEU A 95 -3.70 9.50 -2.36
CA LEU A 95 -2.30 9.40 -1.98
C LEU A 95 -1.45 9.18 -3.22
N ALA A 96 -0.29 9.81 -3.26
CA ALA A 96 0.69 9.62 -4.31
C ALA A 96 2.10 9.61 -3.73
N VAL A 97 2.95 8.75 -4.27
CA VAL A 97 4.36 8.67 -3.95
C VAL A 97 5.14 8.09 -5.13
N THR A 98 6.39 8.48 -5.28
CA THR A 98 7.32 7.81 -6.19
C THR A 98 8.39 7.13 -5.35
N LEU A 99 8.42 5.80 -5.42
CA LEU A 99 9.34 4.93 -4.69
C LEU A 99 10.51 4.51 -5.59
N ASP A 100 11.65 4.23 -4.98
CA ASP A 100 12.67 3.42 -5.63
C ASP A 100 12.34 1.95 -5.39
N ALA A 101 12.36 1.13 -6.43
CA ALA A 101 12.02 -0.28 -6.41
C ALA A 101 12.97 -1.08 -7.32
N VAL A 102 13.01 -2.40 -7.14
CA VAL A 102 13.79 -3.30 -7.99
C VAL A 102 12.86 -3.94 -9.02
N CYS A 103 13.20 -3.77 -10.29
CA CYS A 103 12.45 -4.41 -11.37
C CYS A 103 12.59 -5.93 -11.31
N GLN A 104 11.48 -6.66 -11.14
CA GLN A 104 11.47 -8.12 -11.03
C GLN A 104 11.80 -8.84 -12.34
N ARG A 105 12.01 -8.10 -13.44
CA ARG A 105 12.39 -8.65 -14.74
C ARG A 105 13.89 -8.54 -15.02
N CYS A 106 14.49 -7.36 -14.79
CA CYS A 106 15.91 -7.12 -15.11
C CYS A 106 16.78 -6.93 -13.85
N LEU A 107 16.20 -6.93 -12.66
CA LEU A 107 16.86 -6.78 -11.35
C LEU A 107 17.66 -5.47 -11.23
N GLU A 108 17.25 -4.44 -11.97
CA GLU A 108 17.84 -3.10 -11.89
C GLU A 108 16.89 -2.15 -11.12
N PRO A 109 17.44 -1.14 -10.43
CA PRO A 109 16.63 -0.15 -9.72
C PRO A 109 15.85 0.73 -10.70
N PHE A 110 14.63 1.12 -10.31
CA PHE A 110 13.82 2.06 -11.08
C PHE A 110 12.88 2.85 -10.19
N ARG A 111 12.33 3.93 -10.72
CA ARG A 111 11.33 4.76 -10.03
C ARG A 111 9.93 4.21 -10.31
N LEU A 112 9.25 3.76 -9.24
CA LEU A 112 7.87 3.27 -9.28
C LEU A 112 6.94 4.39 -8.79
N SER A 113 6.08 4.90 -9.66
CA SER A 113 5.05 5.87 -9.28
C SER A 113 3.79 5.15 -8.84
N LEU A 114 3.34 5.45 -7.61
CA LEU A 114 2.10 4.97 -7.05
C LEU A 114 1.14 6.15 -6.87
N ALA A 115 -0.09 5.97 -7.33
CA ALA A 115 -1.20 6.88 -7.04
C ALA A 115 -2.44 6.03 -6.74
N THR A 116 -3.07 6.30 -5.61
CA THR A 116 -4.24 5.53 -5.17
C THR A 116 -5.26 6.42 -4.50
N GLY A 117 -6.54 6.20 -4.84
CA GLY A 117 -7.67 6.75 -4.11
C GLY A 117 -8.18 5.75 -3.09
N LEU A 118 -8.73 6.24 -1.99
CA LEU A 118 -9.37 5.40 -0.97
C LEU A 118 -10.76 5.94 -0.64
N ARG A 119 -11.68 5.02 -0.40
CA ARG A 119 -13.05 5.29 0.05
C ARG A 119 -13.44 4.20 1.03
N LEU A 120 -13.22 4.45 2.30
CA LEU A 120 -13.32 3.44 3.36
C LEU A 120 -14.51 3.74 4.30
N LEU A 121 -15.17 2.68 4.75
CA LEU A 121 -16.10 2.71 5.88
C LEU A 121 -15.44 2.03 7.07
N PRO A 122 -14.90 2.81 8.00
CA PRO A 122 -14.36 2.25 9.24
C PRO A 122 -15.48 1.58 10.03
N THR A 123 -15.36 0.28 10.28
CA THR A 123 -16.34 -0.52 11.01
C THR A 123 -15.66 -1.27 12.14
N THR A 124 -16.35 -1.41 13.25
CA THR A 124 -15.96 -2.41 14.25
C THR A 124 -16.59 -3.75 13.89
N VAL A 125 -15.97 -4.86 14.29
CA VAL A 125 -16.37 -6.24 13.95
C VAL A 125 -17.85 -6.54 14.22
N GLU A 126 -18.49 -5.78 15.11
CA GLU A 126 -19.91 -5.96 15.49
C GLU A 126 -20.91 -5.23 14.59
N GLN A 127 -20.45 -4.29 13.77
CA GLN A 127 -21.30 -3.50 12.89
C GLN A 127 -21.19 -4.00 11.46
N GLY A 128 -22.01 -5.01 11.10
CA GLY A 128 -22.18 -5.43 9.70
C GLY A 128 -22.80 -4.31 8.86
N VAL A 129 -22.03 -3.26 8.54
CA VAL A 129 -22.47 -2.19 7.66
C VAL A 129 -22.45 -2.71 6.23
N SER A 130 -23.62 -2.77 5.61
CA SER A 130 -23.72 -2.98 4.17
C SER A 130 -23.15 -1.72 3.49
N ALA A 131 -21.91 -1.79 3.09
CA ALA A 131 -21.28 -0.75 2.29
C ALA A 131 -22.08 -0.57 1.00
N GLY A 132 -22.52 0.65 0.69
CA GLY A 132 -22.95 0.99 -0.65
C GLY A 132 -21.81 0.71 -1.63
N ASN A 133 -22.11 0.49 -2.91
CA ASN A 133 -21.16 0.01 -3.94
C ASN A 133 -19.88 0.86 -4.11
N ASP A 134 -19.76 2.01 -3.45
CA ASP A 134 -18.66 2.96 -3.64
C ASP A 134 -17.63 2.98 -2.51
N PHE A 135 -17.86 2.27 -1.41
CA PHE A 135 -16.98 2.26 -0.24
C PHE A 135 -16.55 0.84 0.13
N GLU A 136 -15.33 0.70 0.56
CA GLU A 136 -14.78 -0.56 1.07
C GLU A 136 -14.89 -0.59 2.60
N PRO A 137 -15.36 -1.70 3.20
CA PRO A 137 -15.36 -1.86 4.64
C PRO A 137 -13.93 -1.98 5.14
N TRP A 138 -13.60 -1.24 6.20
CA TRP A 138 -12.30 -1.29 6.85
C TRP A 138 -12.46 -1.60 8.32
N GLU A 139 -11.99 -2.77 8.73
CA GLU A 139 -12.08 -3.21 10.11
C GLU A 139 -11.10 -2.45 11.00
N LEU A 140 -11.62 -1.86 12.07
CA LEU A 140 -10.84 -1.18 13.09
C LEU A 140 -10.71 -2.07 14.32
N GLU A 141 -9.49 -2.22 14.83
CA GLU A 141 -9.22 -2.85 16.12
C GLU A 141 -9.56 -1.91 17.29
N ASP A 142 -9.47 -0.59 17.09
CA ASP A 142 -9.71 0.45 18.07
C ASP A 142 -10.49 1.61 17.43
N GLU A 143 -11.37 2.26 18.16
CA GLU A 143 -12.07 3.46 17.72
C GLU A 143 -11.13 4.67 17.49
N ARG A 144 -9.90 4.58 17.97
CA ARG A 144 -8.88 5.64 17.83
C ARG A 144 -7.91 5.28 16.71
N VAL A 145 -7.81 6.15 15.74
CA VAL A 145 -6.94 5.98 14.57
C VAL A 145 -5.76 6.95 14.60
N CYS A 146 -4.65 6.51 14.06
CA CYS A 146 -3.52 7.35 13.70
C CYS A 146 -3.53 7.53 12.17
N PRO A 147 -3.78 8.73 11.64
CA PRO A 147 -3.84 8.92 10.19
C PRO A 147 -2.59 8.47 9.43
N ALA A 148 -1.40 8.57 10.05
CA ALA A 148 -0.17 8.08 9.44
C ALA A 148 -0.17 6.56 9.21
N GLU A 149 -0.79 5.77 10.12
CA GLU A 149 -0.93 4.32 9.97
C GLU A 149 -1.84 3.99 8.78
N ILE A 150 -2.91 4.78 8.57
CA ILE A 150 -3.82 4.63 7.43
C ILE A 150 -3.09 4.89 6.12
N VAL A 151 -2.35 6.00 6.04
CA VAL A 151 -1.55 6.35 4.86
C VAL A 151 -0.57 5.23 4.52
N GLU A 152 0.13 4.73 5.52
CA GLU A 152 1.12 3.66 5.36
C GLU A 152 0.47 2.38 4.85
N GLU A 153 -0.64 1.95 5.46
CA GLU A 153 -1.38 0.74 5.07
C GLU A 153 -1.87 0.82 3.63
N VAL A 154 -2.51 1.93 3.26
CA VAL A 154 -3.04 2.14 1.91
C VAL A 154 -1.94 2.13 0.85
N LEU A 155 -0.79 2.76 1.13
CA LEU A 155 0.34 2.75 0.20
C LEU A 155 0.97 1.36 0.06
N ILE A 156 1.10 0.62 1.17
CA ILE A 156 1.61 -0.77 1.14
C ILE A 156 0.68 -1.65 0.30
N MET A 157 -0.64 -1.53 0.45
CA MET A 157 -1.61 -2.28 -0.33
C MET A 157 -1.63 -1.88 -1.81
N ALA A 158 -1.29 -0.62 -2.14
CA ALA A 158 -1.20 -0.15 -3.51
C ALA A 158 0.09 -0.59 -4.22
N MET A 159 1.09 -1.10 -3.49
CA MET A 159 2.32 -1.61 -4.10
C MET A 159 2.02 -2.86 -4.95
N PRO A 160 2.54 -2.94 -6.19
CA PRO A 160 2.37 -4.15 -7.00
C PRO A 160 3.15 -5.30 -6.38
N LEU A 161 2.58 -6.51 -6.41
CA LEU A 161 3.26 -7.74 -5.96
C LEU A 161 4.55 -8.04 -6.76
N SER A 162 4.64 -7.52 -7.98
CA SER A 162 5.81 -7.64 -8.85
C SER A 162 6.05 -6.31 -9.55
N ALA A 163 6.94 -5.50 -9.00
CA ALA A 163 7.31 -4.22 -9.57
C ALA A 163 8.14 -4.42 -10.84
N MET A 164 7.76 -3.78 -11.93
CA MET A 164 8.45 -3.89 -13.22
C MET A 164 8.43 -2.56 -13.97
N HIS A 165 9.42 -2.33 -14.81
CA HIS A 165 9.35 -1.21 -15.76
C HIS A 165 8.08 -1.33 -16.61
N GLU A 166 7.38 -0.23 -16.85
CA GLU A 166 6.19 -0.19 -17.72
C GLU A 166 6.49 -0.70 -19.12
N ASN A 167 7.67 -0.36 -19.65
CA ASN A 167 8.13 -0.80 -20.97
C ASN A 167 9.27 -1.81 -20.81
N SER A 168 9.15 -2.96 -21.47
CA SER A 168 10.22 -3.99 -21.53
C SER A 168 11.52 -3.47 -22.15
N ALA A 169 11.44 -2.52 -23.08
CA ALA A 169 12.63 -1.88 -23.68
C ALA A 169 13.46 -1.07 -22.67
N ALA A 170 12.88 -0.67 -21.54
CA ALA A 170 13.60 -0.03 -20.44
C ALA A 170 14.43 -1.02 -19.61
N CYS A 171 14.16 -2.32 -19.73
CA CYS A 171 14.90 -3.37 -19.02
C CYS A 171 16.22 -3.63 -19.74
N LYS A 172 17.30 -2.99 -19.28
CA LYS A 172 18.64 -3.22 -19.83
C LYS A 172 19.06 -4.68 -19.59
N GLY A 173 19.51 -5.34 -20.65
CA GLY A 173 19.98 -6.73 -20.58
C GLY A 173 18.89 -7.80 -20.57
N TYR A 174 17.62 -7.42 -20.63
CA TYR A 174 16.53 -8.36 -20.88
C TYR A 174 16.30 -8.49 -22.39
N GLU A 175 16.77 -9.59 -22.96
CA GLU A 175 16.36 -10.02 -24.30
C GLU A 175 15.15 -10.95 -24.09
N PRO A 176 13.93 -10.58 -24.54
CA PRO A 176 12.82 -11.52 -24.54
C PRO A 176 13.25 -12.73 -25.35
N ALA A 177 13.12 -13.92 -24.76
CA ALA A 177 13.38 -15.15 -25.52
C ALA A 177 12.51 -15.13 -26.76
N ASP A 178 13.14 -15.27 -27.95
CA ASP A 178 12.44 -15.32 -29.21
C ASP A 178 11.31 -16.34 -29.10
N GLU A 179 10.08 -15.94 -29.45
CA GLU A 179 8.90 -16.81 -29.36
C GLU A 179 9.06 -18.09 -30.19
N GLU A 180 9.93 -18.08 -31.15
CA GLU A 180 10.27 -19.24 -32.00
C GLU A 180 11.16 -20.31 -31.31
N ALA A 181 11.88 -19.97 -30.22
CA ALA A 181 12.77 -20.89 -29.51
C ALA A 181 12.09 -21.66 -28.38
N GLN A 182 10.87 -21.35 -28.05
CA GLN A 182 10.12 -22.09 -27.04
C GLN A 182 9.56 -23.39 -27.65
N GLN A 183 10.39 -24.44 -27.67
CA GLN A 183 9.83 -25.79 -27.57
C GLN A 183 9.04 -25.85 -26.29
N THR A 184 7.74 -25.51 -26.38
CA THR A 184 6.82 -25.59 -25.25
C THR A 184 6.77 -27.05 -24.81
N THR A 185 7.50 -27.37 -23.76
CA THR A 185 7.33 -28.63 -23.05
C THR A 185 5.91 -28.59 -22.51
N ARG A 186 5.10 -29.55 -22.94
CA ARG A 186 3.72 -29.73 -22.43
C ARG A 186 3.76 -30.83 -21.37
N PRO A 187 4.22 -30.51 -20.12
CA PRO A 187 4.44 -31.51 -19.07
C PRO A 187 3.17 -32.26 -18.70
N PHE A 188 1.99 -31.70 -19.01
CA PHE A 188 0.68 -32.31 -18.72
C PHE A 188 -0.03 -32.86 -19.95
N ALA A 189 0.63 -32.98 -21.10
CA ALA A 189 0.00 -33.49 -22.32
C ALA A 189 -0.57 -34.91 -22.16
N ALA A 190 0.07 -35.74 -21.34
CA ALA A 190 -0.36 -37.13 -21.08
C ALA A 190 -1.44 -37.24 -19.98
N LEU A 191 -1.72 -36.18 -19.22
CA LEU A 191 -2.63 -36.25 -18.06
C LEU A 191 -4.06 -36.59 -18.48
N LYS A 192 -4.51 -36.08 -19.63
CA LYS A 192 -5.86 -36.38 -20.14
C LYS A 192 -6.03 -37.87 -20.46
N ALA A 193 -5.01 -38.49 -21.03
CA ALA A 193 -5.05 -39.94 -21.34
C ALA A 193 -5.06 -40.80 -20.08
N GLN A 194 -4.39 -40.35 -18.99
CA GLN A 194 -4.43 -41.03 -17.70
C GLN A 194 -5.80 -40.91 -17.01
N LEU A 195 -6.43 -39.73 -17.06
CA LEU A 195 -7.76 -39.52 -16.50
C LEU A 195 -8.87 -40.29 -17.22
N ASP A 196 -8.71 -40.55 -18.53
CA ASP A 196 -9.66 -41.33 -19.32
C ASP A 196 -9.49 -42.86 -19.11
N GLN A 197 -8.36 -43.32 -18.55
CA GLN A 197 -8.10 -44.74 -18.20
C GLN A 197 -8.64 -45.15 -16.83
N ASP A 198 -8.86 -44.17 -15.93
CA ASP A 198 -9.36 -44.39 -14.58
C ASP A 198 -10.91 -44.29 -14.47
N LYS A 199 -11.64 -44.30 -15.61
CA LYS A 199 -13.10 -44.36 -15.70
C LYS A 199 -13.56 -45.74 -16.16
#